data_7cd85b789f3020851bff5da33a56017a
#
_entry.id   7cd85b789f3020851bff5da33a56017a
#
_cell.length_a   1.000
_cell.length_b   1.000
_cell.length_c   1.000
_cell.angle_alpha   90.00
_cell.angle_beta   90.00
_cell.angle_gamma   90.00
#
_symmetry.space_group_name_H-M   'P 1'
#
loop_
_entity.id
_entity.type
_entity.pdbx_description
1 polymer ?
#
loop_
_entity_poly.entity_id
_entity_poly.type
_entity_poly.pdbx_seq_one_letter_code
_entity_poly.pdbx_strand_id
1 'polypeptide(L)'
;MDLQNKSVVITGAASGIGAATALHMGALGAKIAASDIDLEGLEDIVSQIKKAGGTALAHRVDVTDFAQVRELMAHAKETYGSVDIVVCNAGIGGKEQRKTAEHTHEDWHNVIAVNQTGVFYTMQAALKQMKRQGHGSIVNVASLAGLKPSGYNLSYSASKFAVVGMTKSAALEYGKDHIRINAVCPGYTKTPLLDKLLDFRPEMEETLRKLIPMDRFGEVDEIAEAIAWLASDHAKFITGQTLVLDGGTSLL
;
A
#
# COMPACT_ATOMS: atom_id res chain seq x y z
N MET A 1 19.15 4.96 4.17
CA MET A 1 17.96 5.36 4.97
C MET A 1 18.10 4.73 6.33
N ASP A 2 17.64 5.42 7.37
CA ASP A 2 17.61 4.88 8.72
C ASP A 2 16.19 5.02 9.25
N LEU A 3 15.56 3.90 9.62
CA LEU A 3 14.24 3.86 10.26
C LEU A 3 14.33 3.30 11.69
N GLN A 4 15.51 3.38 12.29
CA GLN A 4 15.78 2.83 13.62
C GLN A 4 14.74 3.30 14.64
N ASN A 5 14.09 2.34 15.28
CA ASN A 5 13.05 2.53 16.28
C ASN A 5 11.75 3.20 15.81
N LYS A 6 11.58 3.52 14.52
CA LYS A 6 10.30 4.02 13.99
C LYS A 6 9.24 2.92 14.07
N SER A 7 8.06 3.28 14.57
CA SER A 7 6.88 2.41 14.57
C SER A 7 6.16 2.50 13.22
N VAL A 8 6.06 1.36 12.52
CA VAL A 8 5.49 1.28 11.17
C VAL A 8 4.30 0.32 11.18
N VAL A 9 3.15 0.81 10.73
CA VAL A 9 1.96 -0.02 10.48
C VAL A 9 1.83 -0.26 8.98
N ILE A 10 1.64 -1.52 8.57
CA ILE A 10 1.49 -1.90 7.16
C ILE A 10 0.24 -2.76 7.01
N THR A 11 -0.69 -2.38 6.13
CA THR A 11 -1.85 -3.19 5.78
C THR A 11 -1.61 -4.01 4.52
N GLY A 12 -2.16 -5.23 4.44
CA GLY A 12 -1.91 -6.14 3.33
C GLY A 12 -0.47 -6.63 3.31
N ALA A 13 0.08 -6.99 4.47
CA ALA A 13 1.50 -7.30 4.66
C ALA A 13 1.84 -8.79 4.54
N ALA A 14 0.87 -9.68 4.25
CA ALA A 14 1.12 -11.10 4.10
C ALA A 14 1.77 -11.49 2.76
N SER A 15 1.70 -10.64 1.74
CA SER A 15 2.21 -10.96 0.41
C SER A 15 2.60 -9.72 -0.40
N GLY A 16 3.26 -9.93 -1.54
CA GLY A 16 3.54 -8.92 -2.55
C GLY A 16 4.28 -7.69 -2.01
N ILE A 17 3.84 -6.50 -2.43
CA ILE A 17 4.48 -5.22 -2.05
C ILE A 17 4.44 -5.00 -0.54
N GLY A 18 3.35 -5.37 0.15
CA GLY A 18 3.23 -5.20 1.59
C GLY A 18 4.24 -6.03 2.38
N ALA A 19 4.41 -7.30 2.00
CA ALA A 19 5.40 -8.20 2.59
C ALA A 19 6.83 -7.71 2.35
N ALA A 20 7.18 -7.36 1.10
CA ALA A 20 8.49 -6.80 0.77
C ALA A 20 8.76 -5.50 1.56
N THR A 21 7.74 -4.63 1.69
CA THR A 21 7.86 -3.39 2.48
C THR A 21 8.11 -3.69 3.96
N ALA A 22 7.40 -4.67 4.53
CA ALA A 22 7.59 -5.06 5.94
C ALA A 22 9.00 -5.61 6.19
N LEU A 23 9.49 -6.49 5.32
CA LEU A 23 10.84 -7.04 5.40
C LEU A 23 11.90 -5.94 5.23
N HIS A 24 11.77 -5.11 4.21
CA HIS A 24 12.72 -4.03 3.92
C HIS A 24 12.80 -3.00 5.06
N MET A 25 11.65 -2.49 5.53
CA MET A 25 11.63 -1.53 6.63
C MET A 25 12.09 -2.15 7.96
N GLY A 26 11.78 -3.43 8.20
CA GLY A 26 12.31 -4.19 9.34
C GLY A 26 13.84 -4.26 9.33
N ALA A 27 14.44 -4.52 8.17
CA ALA A 27 15.89 -4.53 7.99
C ALA A 27 16.55 -3.15 8.20
N LEU A 28 15.79 -2.06 7.98
CA LEU A 28 16.21 -0.68 8.28
C LEU A 28 16.02 -0.29 9.77
N GLY A 29 15.68 -1.26 10.64
CA GLY A 29 15.54 -1.05 12.08
C GLY A 29 14.18 -0.57 12.57
N ALA A 30 13.17 -0.57 11.69
CA ALA A 30 11.81 -0.23 12.09
C ALA A 30 11.16 -1.34 12.92
N LYS A 31 10.22 -0.94 13.80
CA LYS A 31 9.32 -1.84 14.54
C LYS A 31 8.03 -2.00 13.74
N ILE A 32 7.77 -3.18 13.23
CA ILE A 32 6.71 -3.44 12.25
C ILE A 32 5.44 -3.98 12.93
N ALA A 33 4.33 -3.28 12.81
CA ALA A 33 3.00 -3.81 13.05
C ALA A 33 2.39 -4.20 11.71
N ALA A 34 2.59 -5.45 11.31
CA ALA A 34 2.11 -6.00 10.06
C ALA A 34 0.66 -6.47 10.19
N SER A 35 -0.19 -6.17 9.22
CA SER A 35 -1.60 -6.59 9.24
C SER A 35 -2.09 -7.11 7.90
N ASP A 36 -2.94 -8.14 7.96
CA ASP A 36 -3.59 -8.78 6.81
C ASP A 36 -4.82 -9.58 7.28
N ILE A 37 -5.67 -9.98 6.34
CA ILE A 37 -6.72 -10.99 6.60
C ILE A 37 -6.14 -12.42 6.61
N ASP A 38 -5.03 -12.64 5.90
CA ASP A 38 -4.27 -13.90 5.88
C ASP A 38 -3.27 -13.92 7.04
N LEU A 39 -3.69 -14.53 8.15
CA LEU A 39 -2.86 -14.59 9.35
C LEU A 39 -1.64 -15.51 9.16
N GLU A 40 -1.78 -16.63 8.45
CA GLU A 40 -0.70 -17.60 8.25
C GLU A 40 0.46 -16.97 7.44
N GLY A 41 0.14 -16.38 6.29
CA GLY A 41 1.15 -15.66 5.50
C GLY A 41 1.78 -14.50 6.28
N LEU A 42 0.99 -13.81 7.12
CA LEU A 42 1.48 -12.72 7.95
C LEU A 42 2.46 -13.18 9.04
N GLU A 43 2.18 -14.32 9.70
CA GLU A 43 3.04 -14.89 10.72
C GLU A 43 4.40 -15.34 10.14
N ASP A 44 4.42 -15.83 8.89
CA ASP A 44 5.67 -16.15 8.19
C ASP A 44 6.53 -14.90 7.97
N ILE A 45 5.95 -13.80 7.48
CA ILE A 45 6.67 -12.53 7.31
C ILE A 45 7.21 -12.01 8.65
N VAL A 46 6.40 -12.03 9.69
CA VAL A 46 6.83 -11.62 11.05
C VAL A 46 7.96 -12.51 11.57
N SER A 47 7.90 -13.83 11.32
CA SER A 47 8.95 -14.77 11.66
C SER A 47 10.27 -14.45 10.95
N GLN A 48 10.22 -14.14 9.64
CA GLN A 48 11.39 -13.74 8.86
C GLN A 48 12.03 -12.47 9.42
N ILE A 49 11.24 -11.43 9.74
CA ILE A 49 11.75 -10.19 10.34
C ILE A 49 12.45 -10.48 11.67
N LYS A 50 11.82 -11.28 12.54
CA LYS A 50 12.39 -11.65 13.85
C LYS A 50 13.67 -12.47 13.73
N LYS A 51 13.72 -13.42 12.79
CA LYS A 51 14.93 -14.23 12.53
C LYS A 51 16.10 -13.39 12.04
N ALA A 52 15.82 -12.30 11.32
CA ALA A 52 16.82 -11.32 10.90
C ALA A 52 17.23 -10.32 12.01
N GLY A 53 16.70 -10.49 13.24
CA GLY A 53 17.01 -9.61 14.38
C GLY A 53 16.11 -8.38 14.50
N GLY A 54 15.11 -8.23 13.64
CA GLY A 54 14.15 -7.13 13.66
C GLY A 54 13.01 -7.33 14.67
N THR A 55 12.15 -6.34 14.77
CA THR A 55 10.99 -6.33 15.68
C THR A 55 9.70 -6.25 14.86
N ALA A 56 8.82 -7.23 15.01
CA ALA A 56 7.55 -7.25 14.31
C ALA A 56 6.43 -7.94 15.10
N LEU A 57 5.20 -7.53 14.83
CA LEU A 57 3.94 -8.12 15.32
C LEU A 57 3.01 -8.41 14.16
N ALA A 58 2.24 -9.51 14.28
CA ALA A 58 1.18 -9.87 13.35
C ALA A 58 -0.19 -9.49 13.93
N HIS A 59 -1.04 -8.88 13.09
CA HIS A 59 -2.41 -8.56 13.42
C HIS A 59 -3.34 -9.00 12.30
N ARG A 60 -4.28 -9.91 12.58
CA ARG A 60 -5.34 -10.19 11.65
C ARG A 60 -6.31 -9.02 11.59
N VAL A 61 -6.40 -8.35 10.43
CA VAL A 61 -7.24 -7.16 10.23
C VAL A 61 -7.91 -7.22 8.86
N ASP A 62 -9.22 -7.08 8.86
CA ASP A 62 -9.98 -6.72 7.66
C ASP A 62 -10.07 -5.18 7.61
N VAL A 63 -9.45 -4.57 6.58
CA VAL A 63 -9.44 -3.10 6.41
C VAL A 63 -10.82 -2.53 6.12
N THR A 64 -11.81 -3.36 5.77
CA THR A 64 -13.20 -2.93 5.57
C THR A 64 -13.96 -2.75 6.89
N ASP A 65 -13.39 -3.23 8.00
CA ASP A 65 -13.89 -3.04 9.36
C ASP A 65 -13.10 -1.94 10.09
N PHE A 66 -13.72 -0.78 10.24
CA PHE A 66 -13.09 0.37 10.91
C PHE A 66 -12.69 0.10 12.36
N ALA A 67 -13.43 -0.76 13.10
CA ALA A 67 -13.09 -1.10 14.48
C ALA A 67 -11.76 -1.85 14.55
N GLN A 68 -11.54 -2.85 13.70
CA GLN A 68 -10.28 -3.59 13.61
C GLN A 68 -9.11 -2.68 13.21
N VAL A 69 -9.31 -1.78 12.23
CA VAL A 69 -8.28 -0.81 11.83
C VAL A 69 -7.89 0.13 12.98
N ARG A 70 -8.88 0.59 13.74
CA ARG A 70 -8.64 1.43 14.92
C ARG A 70 -7.88 0.68 16.03
N GLU A 71 -8.22 -0.57 16.26
CA GLU A 71 -7.53 -1.44 17.23
C GLU A 71 -6.08 -1.70 16.82
N LEU A 72 -5.81 -1.92 15.53
CA LEU A 72 -4.45 -2.04 14.99
C LEU A 72 -3.59 -0.80 15.36
N MET A 73 -4.11 0.41 15.13
CA MET A 73 -3.38 1.64 15.45
C MET A 73 -3.16 1.80 16.96
N ALA A 74 -4.16 1.45 17.77
CA ALA A 74 -4.06 1.51 19.22
C ALA A 74 -3.00 0.54 19.75
N HIS A 75 -3.00 -0.70 19.27
CA HIS A 75 -2.05 -1.73 19.70
C HIS A 75 -0.62 -1.42 19.23
N ALA A 76 -0.43 -0.91 18.00
CA ALA A 76 0.87 -0.45 17.54
C ALA A 76 1.44 0.66 18.44
N LYS A 77 0.59 1.65 18.81
CA LYS A 77 0.96 2.71 19.75
C LYS A 77 1.29 2.17 21.13
N GLU A 78 0.46 1.29 21.68
CA GLU A 78 0.67 0.70 23.01
C GLU A 78 1.99 -0.08 23.08
N THR A 79 2.28 -0.88 22.06
CA THR A 79 3.46 -1.72 22.02
C THR A 79 4.75 -0.97 21.70
N TYR A 80 4.69 0.00 20.79
CA TYR A 80 5.88 0.67 20.25
C TYR A 80 6.04 2.13 20.70
N GLY A 81 5.02 2.69 21.37
CA GLY A 81 5.00 4.05 21.91
C GLY A 81 4.49 5.12 20.95
N SER A 82 4.50 4.87 19.64
CA SER A 82 4.05 5.79 18.60
C SER A 82 3.47 5.05 17.40
N VAL A 83 2.95 5.80 16.42
CA VAL A 83 2.65 5.36 15.04
C VAL A 83 3.32 6.38 14.12
N ASP A 84 4.58 6.15 13.75
CA ASP A 84 5.37 7.13 12.99
C ASP A 84 5.10 7.05 11.50
N ILE A 85 4.91 5.84 10.98
CA ILE A 85 4.70 5.57 9.56
C ILE A 85 3.50 4.63 9.40
N VAL A 86 2.66 4.92 8.41
CA VAL A 86 1.57 4.01 7.99
C VAL A 86 1.65 3.78 6.50
N VAL A 87 1.65 2.52 6.08
CA VAL A 87 1.59 2.11 4.69
C VAL A 87 0.22 1.50 4.41
N CYS A 88 -0.62 2.23 3.68
CA CYS A 88 -1.94 1.75 3.25
C CYS A 88 -1.75 0.94 1.96
N ASN A 89 -1.46 -0.35 2.10
CA ASN A 89 -1.12 -1.21 0.97
C ASN A 89 -2.23 -2.22 0.64
N ALA A 90 -3.06 -2.64 1.58
CA ALA A 90 -4.13 -3.61 1.35
C ALA A 90 -4.95 -3.26 0.10
N GLY A 91 -5.11 -4.24 -0.78
CA GLY A 91 -5.85 -4.04 -2.03
C GLY A 91 -6.08 -5.33 -2.79
N ILE A 92 -7.15 -5.35 -3.57
CA ILE A 92 -7.53 -6.47 -4.44
C ILE A 92 -7.77 -5.99 -5.87
N GLY A 93 -7.64 -6.88 -6.85
CA GLY A 93 -8.14 -6.68 -8.22
C GLY A 93 -9.63 -6.99 -8.31
N GLY A 94 -10.27 -6.62 -9.41
CA GLY A 94 -11.59 -7.14 -9.74
C GLY A 94 -11.53 -8.65 -10.03
N LYS A 95 -12.64 -9.36 -9.81
CA LYS A 95 -12.71 -10.81 -10.08
C LYS A 95 -12.53 -11.14 -11.55
N GLU A 96 -13.05 -10.27 -12.42
CA GLU A 96 -13.01 -10.46 -13.87
C GLU A 96 -12.84 -9.12 -14.60
N GLN A 97 -12.12 -9.16 -15.72
CA GLN A 97 -12.03 -8.01 -16.62
C GLN A 97 -13.25 -7.99 -17.54
N ARG A 98 -14.15 -7.00 -17.35
CA ARG A 98 -15.41 -6.85 -18.11
C ARG A 98 -15.59 -5.42 -18.60
N LYS A 99 -16.44 -5.24 -19.62
CA LYS A 99 -16.92 -3.92 -20.00
C LYS A 99 -17.81 -3.34 -18.89
N THR A 100 -17.87 -2.03 -18.79
CA THR A 100 -18.59 -1.33 -17.71
C THR A 100 -20.02 -1.82 -17.49
N ALA A 101 -20.77 -2.09 -18.57
CA ALA A 101 -22.15 -2.56 -18.46
C ALA A 101 -22.30 -4.00 -17.92
N GLU A 102 -21.21 -4.75 -17.89
CA GLU A 102 -21.17 -6.16 -17.48
C GLU A 102 -20.59 -6.35 -16.08
N HIS A 103 -20.08 -5.27 -15.45
CA HIS A 103 -19.58 -5.32 -14.08
C HIS A 103 -20.70 -5.66 -13.11
N THR A 104 -20.44 -6.62 -12.21
CA THR A 104 -21.40 -6.95 -11.15
C THR A 104 -21.32 -5.92 -10.02
N HIS A 105 -22.44 -5.67 -9.37
CA HIS A 105 -22.47 -4.81 -8.18
C HIS A 105 -21.63 -5.41 -7.04
N GLU A 106 -21.58 -6.72 -6.92
CA GLU A 106 -20.77 -7.43 -5.92
C GLU A 106 -19.28 -7.11 -6.12
N ASP A 107 -18.75 -7.27 -7.33
CA ASP A 107 -17.34 -6.98 -7.63
C ASP A 107 -17.01 -5.50 -7.37
N TRP A 108 -17.90 -4.60 -7.83
CA TRP A 108 -17.78 -3.17 -7.55
C TRP A 108 -17.66 -2.89 -6.05
N HIS A 109 -18.63 -3.38 -5.25
CA HIS A 109 -18.64 -3.11 -3.81
C HIS A 109 -17.43 -3.70 -3.11
N ASN A 110 -17.01 -4.92 -3.46
CA ASN A 110 -15.85 -5.56 -2.86
C ASN A 110 -14.55 -4.78 -3.13
N VAL A 111 -14.32 -4.37 -4.38
CA VAL A 111 -13.11 -3.62 -4.73
C VAL A 111 -13.11 -2.23 -4.07
N ILE A 112 -14.23 -1.52 -4.09
CA ILE A 112 -14.34 -0.21 -3.43
C ILE A 112 -14.20 -0.34 -1.91
N ALA A 113 -14.79 -1.35 -1.30
CA ALA A 113 -14.69 -1.55 0.15
C ALA A 113 -13.23 -1.73 0.60
N VAL A 114 -12.45 -2.55 -0.11
CA VAL A 114 -11.04 -2.79 0.27
C VAL A 114 -10.15 -1.64 -0.18
N ASN A 115 -10.14 -1.32 -1.48
CA ASN A 115 -9.13 -0.44 -2.07
C ASN A 115 -9.34 1.06 -1.78
N GLN A 116 -10.59 1.46 -1.55
CA GLN A 116 -10.93 2.86 -1.31
C GLN A 116 -11.35 3.10 0.14
N THR A 117 -12.40 2.40 0.61
CA THR A 117 -12.92 2.60 1.97
C THR A 117 -11.90 2.11 3.00
N GLY A 118 -11.23 0.97 2.78
CA GLY A 118 -10.17 0.45 3.66
C GLY A 118 -8.97 1.40 3.76
N VAL A 119 -8.57 2.03 2.65
CA VAL A 119 -7.52 3.06 2.66
C VAL A 119 -8.00 4.29 3.45
N PHE A 120 -9.23 4.75 3.23
CA PHE A 120 -9.80 5.85 3.98
C PHE A 120 -9.85 5.56 5.50
N TYR A 121 -10.30 4.38 5.91
CA TYR A 121 -10.33 3.97 7.30
C TYR A 121 -8.92 3.94 7.93
N THR A 122 -7.96 3.38 7.20
CA THR A 122 -6.56 3.30 7.64
C THR A 122 -5.97 4.70 7.80
N MET A 123 -6.13 5.58 6.80
CA MET A 123 -5.70 6.97 6.88
C MET A 123 -6.36 7.71 8.04
N GLN A 124 -7.69 7.57 8.22
CA GLN A 124 -8.42 8.28 9.27
C GLN A 124 -7.95 7.86 10.67
N ALA A 125 -7.75 6.56 10.91
CA ALA A 125 -7.25 6.06 12.18
C ALA A 125 -5.81 6.51 12.45
N ALA A 126 -4.94 6.45 11.43
CA ALA A 126 -3.56 6.94 11.49
C ALA A 126 -3.50 8.45 11.79
N LEU A 127 -4.23 9.26 11.04
CA LEU A 127 -4.26 10.72 11.19
C LEU A 127 -4.73 11.17 12.57
N LYS A 128 -5.76 10.51 13.14
CA LYS A 128 -6.20 10.77 14.52
C LYS A 128 -5.08 10.53 15.53
N GLN A 129 -4.25 9.51 15.32
CA GLN A 129 -3.12 9.20 16.20
C GLN A 129 -1.95 10.15 15.94
N MET A 130 -1.54 10.36 14.68
CA MET A 130 -0.42 11.21 14.28
C MET A 130 -0.65 12.68 14.66
N LYS A 131 -1.89 13.19 14.58
CA LYS A 131 -2.22 14.54 15.02
C LYS A 131 -1.98 14.75 16.51
N ARG A 132 -2.29 13.75 17.35
CA ARG A 132 -2.04 13.82 18.80
C ARG A 132 -0.55 13.81 19.14
N GLN A 133 0.26 13.15 18.33
CA GLN A 133 1.72 13.08 18.54
C GLN A 133 2.48 14.20 17.83
N GLY A 134 1.84 14.96 16.93
CA GLY A 134 2.42 16.12 16.24
C GLY A 134 3.36 15.78 15.08
N HIS A 135 3.38 14.54 14.61
CA HIS A 135 4.18 14.11 13.45
C HIS A 135 3.67 12.80 12.87
N GLY A 136 4.04 12.52 11.61
CA GLY A 136 3.75 11.25 10.97
C GLY A 136 4.06 11.23 9.47
N SER A 137 4.08 10.03 8.90
CA SER A 137 4.19 9.83 7.46
C SER A 137 3.25 8.72 6.99
N ILE A 138 2.41 9.01 6.00
CA ILE A 138 1.52 8.02 5.38
C ILE A 138 1.95 7.82 3.92
N VAL A 139 2.10 6.57 3.52
CA VAL A 139 2.33 6.21 2.12
C VAL A 139 1.20 5.30 1.66
N ASN A 140 0.42 5.79 0.70
CA ASN A 140 -0.67 5.03 0.09
C ASN A 140 -0.16 4.28 -1.14
N VAL A 141 -0.44 2.99 -1.24
CA VAL A 141 -0.14 2.20 -2.44
C VAL A 141 -1.34 2.32 -3.40
N ALA A 142 -1.23 3.27 -4.32
CA ALA A 142 -2.19 3.44 -5.40
C ALA A 142 -1.91 2.43 -6.54
N SER A 143 -1.77 2.90 -7.75
CA SER A 143 -1.41 2.14 -8.97
C SER A 143 -1.23 3.10 -10.13
N LEU A 144 -0.56 2.69 -11.19
CA LEU A 144 -0.64 3.36 -12.49
C LEU A 144 -2.11 3.52 -12.94
N ALA A 145 -2.98 2.55 -12.60
CA ALA A 145 -4.43 2.61 -12.85
C ALA A 145 -5.15 3.73 -12.07
N GLY A 146 -4.50 4.43 -11.17
CA GLY A 146 -4.98 5.64 -10.49
C GLY A 146 -4.57 6.95 -11.19
N LEU A 147 -3.80 6.87 -12.27
CA LEU A 147 -3.33 8.01 -13.07
C LEU A 147 -3.73 7.87 -14.54
N LYS A 148 -3.63 6.66 -15.07
CA LYS A 148 -4.00 6.29 -16.43
C LYS A 148 -5.08 5.20 -16.35
N PRO A 149 -6.24 5.36 -16.99
CA PRO A 149 -7.36 4.42 -16.83
C PRO A 149 -6.97 3.04 -17.39
N SER A 150 -7.37 1.98 -16.68
CA SER A 150 -7.28 0.61 -17.14
C SER A 150 -8.63 0.15 -17.68
N GLY A 151 -8.71 -0.12 -18.98
CA GLY A 151 -9.91 -0.67 -19.59
C GLY A 151 -10.30 -2.03 -18.98
N TYR A 152 -11.59 -2.34 -18.99
CA TYR A 152 -12.16 -3.58 -18.48
C TYR A 152 -11.98 -3.83 -16.96
N ASN A 153 -11.46 -2.85 -16.21
CA ASN A 153 -11.26 -2.93 -14.76
C ASN A 153 -11.73 -1.65 -14.07
N LEU A 154 -13.02 -1.34 -14.25
CA LEU A 154 -13.61 -0.08 -13.82
C LEU A 154 -13.49 0.14 -12.31
N SER A 155 -13.89 -0.84 -11.50
CA SER A 155 -13.88 -0.75 -10.03
C SER A 155 -12.48 -0.51 -9.47
N TYR A 156 -11.50 -1.23 -10.00
CA TYR A 156 -10.10 -1.05 -9.61
C TYR A 156 -9.57 0.34 -9.98
N SER A 157 -9.75 0.76 -11.25
CA SER A 157 -9.34 2.11 -11.68
C SER A 157 -9.99 3.19 -10.83
N ALA A 158 -11.32 3.14 -10.66
CA ALA A 158 -12.05 4.12 -9.84
C ALA A 158 -11.49 4.18 -8.41
N SER A 159 -11.24 3.02 -7.77
CA SER A 159 -10.68 2.95 -6.43
C SER A 159 -9.27 3.58 -6.35
N LYS A 160 -8.41 3.32 -7.35
CA LYS A 160 -7.02 3.82 -7.34
C LYS A 160 -6.92 5.31 -7.68
N PHE A 161 -7.80 5.84 -8.54
CA PHE A 161 -7.96 7.29 -8.72
C PHE A 161 -8.42 7.96 -7.42
N ALA A 162 -9.35 7.34 -6.68
CA ALA A 162 -9.80 7.85 -5.38
C ALA A 162 -8.65 7.91 -4.35
N VAL A 163 -7.77 6.89 -4.31
CA VAL A 163 -6.59 6.89 -3.42
C VAL A 163 -5.66 8.06 -3.72
N VAL A 164 -5.41 8.36 -5.01
CA VAL A 164 -4.62 9.55 -5.41
C VAL A 164 -5.30 10.84 -4.96
N GLY A 165 -6.62 10.95 -5.14
CA GLY A 165 -7.40 12.10 -4.69
C GLY A 165 -7.35 12.28 -3.17
N MET A 166 -7.59 11.21 -2.40
CA MET A 166 -7.51 11.21 -0.94
C MET A 166 -6.11 11.60 -0.44
N THR A 167 -5.05 11.11 -1.08
CA THR A 167 -3.67 11.46 -0.75
C THR A 167 -3.44 12.97 -0.83
N LYS A 168 -3.84 13.59 -1.94
CA LYS A 168 -3.65 15.02 -2.17
C LYS A 168 -4.48 15.88 -1.22
N SER A 169 -5.76 15.53 -1.02
CA SER A 169 -6.65 16.26 -0.11
C SER A 169 -6.13 16.24 1.33
N ALA A 170 -5.81 15.04 1.84
CA ALA A 170 -5.30 14.91 3.21
C ALA A 170 -3.93 15.58 3.40
N ALA A 171 -3.05 15.58 2.38
CA ALA A 171 -1.77 16.28 2.45
C ALA A 171 -1.94 17.79 2.64
N LEU A 172 -2.94 18.41 1.99
CA LEU A 172 -3.28 19.84 2.17
C LEU A 172 -3.80 20.13 3.58
N GLU A 173 -4.60 19.21 4.15
CA GLU A 173 -5.23 19.39 5.45
C GLU A 173 -4.21 19.27 6.60
N TYR A 174 -3.26 18.33 6.51
CA TYR A 174 -2.41 17.92 7.63
C TYR A 174 -0.95 18.37 7.53
N GLY A 175 -0.57 19.13 6.49
CA GLY A 175 0.81 19.62 6.34
C GLY A 175 1.28 20.49 7.53
N LYS A 176 0.39 21.31 8.10
CA LYS A 176 0.69 22.14 9.29
C LYS A 176 0.82 21.33 10.59
N ASP A 177 0.29 20.12 10.61
CA ASP A 177 0.42 19.19 11.75
C ASP A 177 1.71 18.34 11.64
N HIS A 178 2.63 18.68 10.72
CA HIS A 178 3.86 17.93 10.42
C HIS A 178 3.60 16.47 10.00
N ILE A 179 2.49 16.20 9.33
CA ILE A 179 2.14 14.90 8.80
C ILE A 179 2.26 14.95 7.27
N ARG A 180 3.12 14.09 6.72
CA ARG A 180 3.28 13.96 5.27
C ARG A 180 2.43 12.81 4.76
N ILE A 181 1.80 13.01 3.61
CA ILE A 181 0.93 11.99 2.99
C ILE A 181 1.26 11.94 1.51
N ASN A 182 1.76 10.81 1.05
CA ASN A 182 2.15 10.60 -0.34
C ASN A 182 1.58 9.28 -0.86
N ALA A 183 1.64 9.08 -2.16
CA ALA A 183 1.29 7.82 -2.79
C ALA A 183 2.43 7.29 -3.65
N VAL A 184 2.55 5.97 -3.76
CA VAL A 184 3.27 5.31 -4.84
C VAL A 184 2.27 4.78 -5.86
N CYS A 185 2.62 4.85 -7.14
CA CYS A 185 1.82 4.36 -8.25
C CYS A 185 2.62 3.30 -9.03
N PRO A 186 2.65 2.04 -8.55
CA PRO A 186 3.32 0.97 -9.27
C PRO A 186 2.65 0.68 -10.62
N GLY A 187 3.46 0.38 -11.64
CA GLY A 187 3.03 -0.26 -12.86
C GLY A 187 2.90 -1.78 -12.70
N TYR A 188 3.14 -2.52 -13.79
CA TYR A 188 3.14 -3.97 -13.74
C TYR A 188 4.32 -4.49 -12.91
N THR A 189 4.02 -4.99 -11.72
CA THR A 189 4.98 -5.46 -10.71
C THR A 189 4.70 -6.92 -10.40
N LYS A 190 5.72 -7.77 -10.28
CA LYS A 190 5.61 -9.18 -9.93
C LYS A 190 5.02 -9.34 -8.54
N THR A 191 3.75 -9.67 -8.48
CA THR A 191 2.95 -9.82 -7.26
C THR A 191 1.91 -10.89 -7.48
N PRO A 192 1.34 -11.48 -6.42
CA PRO A 192 0.22 -12.43 -6.57
C PRO A 192 -0.97 -11.85 -7.33
N LEU A 193 -1.12 -10.53 -7.40
CA LEU A 193 -2.16 -9.87 -8.20
C LEU A 193 -1.85 -9.96 -9.70
N LEU A 194 -0.60 -9.77 -10.11
CA LEU A 194 -0.17 -9.93 -11.50
C LEU A 194 -0.19 -11.42 -11.90
N ASP A 195 0.29 -12.29 -11.00
CA ASP A 195 0.31 -13.74 -11.26
C ASP A 195 -1.10 -14.27 -11.55
N LYS A 196 -2.09 -13.89 -10.73
CA LYS A 196 -3.50 -14.24 -10.99
C LYS A 196 -4.02 -13.76 -12.35
N LEU A 197 -3.59 -12.59 -12.80
CA LEU A 197 -3.95 -12.08 -14.13
C LEU A 197 -3.32 -12.92 -15.22
N LEU A 198 -2.03 -13.26 -15.09
CA LEU A 198 -1.27 -14.05 -16.06
C LEU A 198 -1.68 -15.52 -16.06
N ASP A 199 -2.03 -16.10 -14.92
CA ASP A 199 -2.60 -17.46 -14.84
C ASP A 199 -3.91 -17.56 -15.62
N PHE A 200 -4.74 -16.51 -15.56
CA PHE A 200 -5.99 -16.44 -16.31
C PHE A 200 -5.80 -16.12 -17.80
N ARG A 201 -4.75 -15.36 -18.14
CA ARG A 201 -4.42 -14.90 -19.50
C ARG A 201 -2.91 -14.95 -19.76
N PRO A 202 -2.31 -16.13 -19.90
CA PRO A 202 -0.87 -16.26 -20.10
C PRO A 202 -0.34 -15.53 -21.35
N GLU A 203 -1.18 -15.42 -22.38
CA GLU A 203 -0.85 -14.70 -23.62
C GLU A 203 -0.62 -13.21 -23.44
N MET A 204 -1.06 -12.64 -22.30
CA MET A 204 -0.86 -11.22 -22.00
C MET A 204 0.55 -10.91 -21.51
N GLU A 205 1.32 -11.86 -21.01
CA GLU A 205 2.62 -11.60 -20.40
C GLU A 205 3.56 -10.83 -21.33
N GLU A 206 3.78 -11.35 -22.53
CA GLU A 206 4.65 -10.70 -23.52
C GLU A 206 4.07 -9.34 -23.97
N THR A 207 2.74 -9.26 -24.12
CA THR A 207 2.07 -8.03 -24.51
C THR A 207 2.25 -6.94 -23.45
N LEU A 208 2.03 -7.28 -22.18
CA LEU A 208 2.19 -6.33 -21.05
C LEU A 208 3.64 -5.91 -20.88
N ARG A 209 4.60 -6.84 -21.04
CA ARG A 209 6.02 -6.55 -20.96
C ARG A 209 6.46 -5.56 -22.05
N LYS A 210 5.98 -5.72 -23.29
CA LYS A 210 6.26 -4.81 -24.40
C LYS A 210 5.68 -3.39 -24.23
N LEU A 211 4.67 -3.22 -23.35
CA LEU A 211 4.16 -1.90 -22.98
C LEU A 211 5.06 -1.17 -21.98
N ILE A 212 6.10 -1.82 -21.46
CA ILE A 212 7.01 -1.24 -20.49
C ILE A 212 8.30 -0.86 -21.20
N PRO A 213 8.67 0.43 -21.30
CA PRO A 213 9.93 0.84 -21.95
C PRO A 213 11.19 0.15 -21.41
N MET A 214 11.22 -0.20 -20.13
CA MET A 214 12.34 -0.97 -19.53
C MET A 214 12.30 -2.46 -19.85
N ASP A 215 11.32 -2.94 -20.63
CA ASP A 215 11.15 -4.30 -21.14
C ASP A 215 11.16 -5.41 -20.05
N ARG A 216 10.72 -5.08 -18.85
CA ARG A 216 10.56 -6.00 -17.73
C ARG A 216 9.47 -5.55 -16.77
N PHE A 217 8.90 -6.47 -16.02
CA PHE A 217 8.09 -6.14 -14.86
C PHE A 217 8.96 -5.56 -13.74
N GLY A 218 8.34 -4.71 -12.90
CA GLY A 218 8.95 -4.27 -11.66
C GLY A 218 9.03 -5.40 -10.63
N GLU A 219 10.00 -5.34 -9.74
CA GLU A 219 10.10 -6.23 -8.58
C GLU A 219 9.48 -5.58 -7.33
N VAL A 220 8.95 -6.38 -6.42
CA VAL A 220 8.32 -5.85 -5.19
C VAL A 220 9.30 -5.07 -4.32
N ASP A 221 10.57 -5.44 -4.35
CA ASP A 221 11.62 -4.77 -3.58
C ASP A 221 11.87 -3.34 -4.08
N GLU A 222 11.78 -3.09 -5.41
CA GLU A 222 11.91 -1.74 -5.98
C GLU A 222 10.80 -0.81 -5.48
N ILE A 223 9.59 -1.35 -5.30
CA ILE A 223 8.46 -0.58 -4.74
C ILE A 223 8.64 -0.38 -3.23
N ALA A 224 9.10 -1.41 -2.52
CA ALA A 224 9.35 -1.35 -1.08
C ALA A 224 10.41 -0.30 -0.71
N GLU A 225 11.51 -0.22 -1.48
CA GLU A 225 12.55 0.80 -1.32
C GLU A 225 11.99 2.22 -1.51
N ALA A 226 11.18 2.43 -2.53
CA ALA A 226 10.56 3.73 -2.79
C ALA A 226 9.56 4.12 -1.69
N ILE A 227 8.78 3.16 -1.17
CA ILE A 227 7.88 3.39 -0.02
C ILE A 227 8.70 3.78 1.21
N ALA A 228 9.77 3.07 1.52
CA ALA A 228 10.64 3.37 2.65
C ALA A 228 11.28 4.76 2.51
N TRP A 229 11.74 5.13 1.32
CA TRP A 229 12.30 6.45 1.06
C TRP A 229 11.27 7.57 1.26
N LEU A 230 10.06 7.45 0.68
CA LEU A 230 8.99 8.43 0.86
C LEU A 230 8.55 8.56 2.33
N ALA A 231 8.55 7.45 3.07
CA ALA A 231 8.20 7.43 4.48
C ALA A 231 9.27 8.09 5.36
N SER A 232 10.54 8.01 4.96
CA SER A 232 11.70 8.44 5.75
C SER A 232 11.89 9.96 5.82
N ASP A 233 12.83 10.36 6.66
CA ASP A 233 13.27 11.75 6.81
C ASP A 233 14.03 12.29 5.58
N HIS A 234 14.40 11.45 4.61
CA HIS A 234 14.95 11.89 3.34
C HIS A 234 13.92 12.60 2.44
N ALA A 235 12.63 12.41 2.71
CA ALA A 235 11.52 13.01 1.97
C ALA A 235 10.77 14.11 2.78
N LYS A 236 11.45 14.82 3.68
CA LYS A 236 10.82 15.79 4.63
C LYS A 236 10.01 16.89 3.95
N PHE A 237 10.39 17.30 2.76
CA PHE A 237 9.70 18.39 2.03
C PHE A 237 8.79 17.87 0.91
N ILE A 238 8.41 16.57 0.99
CA ILE A 238 7.54 15.90 0.01
C ILE A 238 6.23 15.51 0.69
N THR A 239 5.13 16.13 0.25
CA THR A 239 3.76 15.76 0.64
C THR A 239 2.80 16.00 -0.51
N GLY A 240 1.72 15.24 -0.60
CA GLY A 240 0.72 15.30 -1.67
C GLY A 240 1.19 14.76 -3.02
N GLN A 241 2.35 14.10 -3.07
CA GLN A 241 2.92 13.61 -4.32
C GLN A 241 2.51 12.18 -4.63
N THR A 242 2.50 11.87 -5.93
CA THR A 242 2.32 10.51 -6.46
C THR A 242 3.61 10.11 -7.18
N LEU A 243 4.38 9.21 -6.58
CA LEU A 243 5.60 8.68 -7.18
C LEU A 243 5.26 7.49 -8.09
N VAL A 244 5.52 7.62 -9.36
CA VAL A 244 5.27 6.60 -10.37
C VAL A 244 6.47 5.66 -10.47
N LEU A 245 6.22 4.35 -10.42
CA LEU A 245 7.23 3.29 -10.50
C LEU A 245 6.73 2.25 -11.51
N ASP A 246 6.89 2.53 -12.80
CA ASP A 246 6.21 1.81 -13.87
C ASP A 246 7.10 1.46 -15.07
N GLY A 247 8.41 1.62 -14.95
CA GLY A 247 9.37 1.37 -16.02
C GLY A 247 9.15 2.23 -17.28
N GLY A 248 8.43 3.37 -17.12
CA GLY A 248 8.13 4.30 -18.23
C GLY A 248 6.78 4.07 -18.91
N THR A 249 5.96 3.12 -18.44
CA THR A 249 4.65 2.77 -19.05
C THR A 249 3.69 3.97 -19.15
N SER A 250 3.74 4.90 -18.21
CA SER A 250 2.89 6.09 -18.21
C SER A 250 3.22 7.11 -19.28
N LEU A 251 4.40 7.01 -19.91
CA LEU A 251 4.86 7.93 -20.95
C LEU A 251 4.34 7.57 -22.35
N LEU A 252 3.75 6.38 -22.49
CA LEU A 252 3.10 5.88 -23.72
C LEU A 252 1.58 6.11 -23.67
#